data_3c9085f6d9593f06aaa2c5b2ec45c4b6
#
_entry.id   3c9085f6d9593f06aaa2c5b2ec45c4b6
#
_cell.length_a   1.000
_cell.length_b   1.000
_cell.length_c   1.000
_cell.angle_alpha   90.00
_cell.angle_beta   90.00
_cell.angle_gamma   90.00
#
_symmetry.space_group_name_H-M   'P 1'
#
loop_
_entity.id
_entity.type
_entity.pdbx_description
1 polymer ?
#
loop_
_entity_poly.entity_id
_entity_poly.type
_entity_poly.pdbx_seq_one_letter_code
_entity_poly.pdbx_strand_id
1 'polypeptide(L)'
;MKIELDMYQTLAVAVLVLMLGKFLRARVQVLERFCIPAPVIGGVLFAIFTCVCYVTGVAEFAFDDILKEVCMVMFFTSVGFQANLKVLKSGGRAMIVFLGVVIVLIVSQNFVAVGLAKLLGVDALVGLCTGSIPMVGGHGTAGAFGPVLEDFGIQGATTLCTAAATYGLIAGSMMGGPIGKMLIERHNLLATVVPEDDSLLVEEEMKHERHTTMYPAASFQLIVAMGIGTVLSRLLSLTGMTFPIYIGAMIAAAIIRNVGEYGGGYTVYMGEINDIGGICLSLFLGMAMITLKLWQLAERALPLIVLLAGQTLFMILYVVLVVFNIMGRDYDAAVIVSGTCGFGMGATPNAMANMQAICDKYSPSVKAYLLIPLVGSLFADFLNSLVITVFINFI
;
A
#
# COMPACT_ATOMS: atom_id res chain seq x y z
N MET A 1 -29.75 -0.81 20.38
CA MET A 1 -29.93 0.63 20.14
C MET A 1 -29.09 1.01 18.94
N LYS A 2 -29.63 1.72 17.93
CA LYS A 2 -28.83 2.20 16.78
C LYS A 2 -28.29 3.58 17.10
N ILE A 3 -26.97 3.77 16.98
CA ILE A 3 -26.26 5.01 17.22
C ILE A 3 -25.70 5.49 15.88
N GLU A 4 -26.27 6.57 15.34
CA GLU A 4 -25.83 7.17 14.08
C GLU A 4 -24.92 8.36 14.38
N LEU A 5 -23.71 8.36 13.85
CA LEU A 5 -22.74 9.43 13.97
C LEU A 5 -22.67 10.22 12.66
N ASP A 6 -22.77 11.54 12.78
CA ASP A 6 -22.57 12.44 11.64
C ASP A 6 -21.08 12.47 11.19
N MET A 7 -20.80 13.19 10.11
CA MET A 7 -19.45 13.27 9.54
C MET A 7 -18.41 13.86 10.49
N TYR A 8 -18.79 14.80 11.35
CA TYR A 8 -17.87 15.44 12.32
C TYR A 8 -17.60 14.52 13.49
N GLN A 9 -18.62 13.84 13.99
CA GLN A 9 -18.51 12.86 15.07
C GLN A 9 -17.71 11.65 14.63
N THR A 10 -17.96 11.15 13.39
CA THR A 10 -17.19 10.05 12.78
C THR A 10 -15.71 10.41 12.68
N LEU A 11 -15.38 11.61 12.19
CA LEU A 11 -14.01 12.10 12.11
C LEU A 11 -13.36 12.23 13.50
N ALA A 12 -14.08 12.78 14.48
CA ALA A 12 -13.58 12.94 15.84
C ALA A 12 -13.27 11.58 16.50
N VAL A 13 -14.17 10.59 16.36
CA VAL A 13 -13.95 9.23 16.86
C VAL A 13 -12.74 8.62 16.17
N ALA A 14 -12.62 8.75 14.85
CA ALA A 14 -11.47 8.22 14.09
C ALA A 14 -10.14 8.83 14.58
N VAL A 15 -10.11 10.13 14.87
CA VAL A 15 -8.90 10.81 15.41
C VAL A 15 -8.57 10.31 16.83
N LEU A 16 -9.56 10.14 17.70
CA LEU A 16 -9.33 9.57 19.04
C LEU A 16 -8.76 8.16 18.97
N VAL A 17 -9.31 7.34 18.09
CA VAL A 17 -8.85 5.97 17.83
C VAL A 17 -7.43 5.96 17.25
N LEU A 18 -7.11 6.89 16.34
CA LEU A 18 -5.77 7.10 15.81
C LEU A 18 -4.77 7.50 16.92
N MET A 19 -5.16 8.41 17.81
CA MET A 19 -4.32 8.82 18.95
C MET A 19 -4.06 7.66 19.91
N LEU A 20 -5.08 6.85 20.20
CA LEU A 20 -4.93 5.61 20.97
C LEU A 20 -3.95 4.66 20.30
N GLY A 21 -4.07 4.47 18.99
CA GLY A 21 -3.14 3.63 18.22
C GLY A 21 -1.70 4.13 18.25
N LYS A 22 -1.48 5.45 18.13
CA LYS A 22 -0.14 6.07 18.30
C LYS A 22 0.44 5.82 19.70
N PHE A 23 -0.38 6.00 20.72
CA PHE A 23 0.03 5.76 22.11
C PHE A 23 0.43 4.29 22.33
N LEU A 24 -0.35 3.34 21.86
CA LEU A 24 -0.07 1.92 22.00
C LEU A 24 1.17 1.50 21.19
N ARG A 25 1.32 2.00 19.96
CA ARG A 25 2.49 1.71 19.13
C ARG A 25 3.78 2.15 19.83
N ALA A 26 3.79 3.33 20.46
CA ALA A 26 4.95 3.83 21.20
C ALA A 26 5.29 3.01 22.47
N ARG A 27 4.34 2.22 22.99
CA ARG A 27 4.52 1.41 24.21
C ARG A 27 4.81 -0.06 23.93
N VAL A 28 4.41 -0.58 22.78
CA VAL A 28 4.48 -2.01 22.44
C VAL A 28 5.45 -2.21 21.27
N GLN A 29 6.68 -2.57 21.58
CA GLN A 29 7.77 -2.76 20.61
C GLN A 29 7.43 -3.69 19.43
N VAL A 30 6.59 -4.71 19.66
CA VAL A 30 6.17 -5.64 18.60
C VAL A 30 5.37 -4.90 17.51
N LEU A 31 4.48 -3.96 17.88
CA LEU A 31 3.68 -3.19 16.93
C LEU A 31 4.57 -2.24 16.09
N GLU A 32 5.59 -1.67 16.71
CA GLU A 32 6.57 -0.84 16.03
C GLU A 32 7.46 -1.66 15.10
N ARG A 33 7.95 -2.81 15.56
CA ARG A 33 8.81 -3.73 14.80
C ARG A 33 8.16 -4.21 13.50
N PHE A 34 6.86 -4.47 13.50
CA PHE A 34 6.12 -4.88 12.30
C PHE A 34 5.57 -3.70 11.49
N CYS A 35 5.93 -2.47 11.83
CA CYS A 35 5.49 -1.24 11.16
C CYS A 35 3.96 -1.11 11.03
N ILE A 36 3.19 -1.67 11.97
CA ILE A 36 1.73 -1.64 11.91
C ILE A 36 1.26 -0.19 12.03
N PRO A 37 0.42 0.32 11.10
CA PRO A 37 -0.06 1.70 11.14
C PRO A 37 -0.90 1.98 12.40
N ALA A 38 -0.69 3.14 13.01
CA ALA A 38 -1.42 3.54 14.21
C ALA A 38 -2.96 3.50 14.04
N PRO A 39 -3.55 3.93 12.89
CA PRO A 39 -4.99 3.80 12.65
C PRO A 39 -5.49 2.37 12.75
N VAL A 40 -4.68 1.40 12.30
CA VAL A 40 -5.03 -0.04 12.35
C VAL A 40 -5.05 -0.54 13.78
N ILE A 41 -4.02 -0.19 14.58
CA ILE A 41 -3.93 -0.62 15.99
C ILE A 41 -5.13 -0.12 16.78
N GLY A 42 -5.41 1.18 16.73
CA GLY A 42 -6.54 1.76 17.43
C GLY A 42 -7.88 1.27 16.86
N GLY A 43 -7.98 1.19 15.53
CA GLY A 43 -9.19 0.78 14.84
C GLY A 43 -9.60 -0.66 15.11
N VAL A 44 -8.66 -1.61 15.17
CA VAL A 44 -8.96 -3.00 15.55
C VAL A 44 -9.53 -3.09 16.98
N LEU A 45 -8.95 -2.34 17.93
CA LEU A 45 -9.50 -2.29 19.29
C LEU A 45 -10.91 -1.71 19.32
N PHE A 46 -11.15 -0.66 18.57
CA PHE A 46 -12.49 -0.07 18.45
C PHE A 46 -13.44 -1.03 17.73
N ALA A 47 -13.01 -1.72 16.69
CA ALA A 47 -13.80 -2.72 15.98
C ALA A 47 -14.16 -3.94 16.88
N ILE A 48 -13.26 -4.35 17.79
CA ILE A 48 -13.57 -5.35 18.82
C ILE A 48 -14.67 -4.81 19.75
N PHE A 49 -14.56 -3.57 20.20
CA PHE A 49 -15.57 -2.94 21.05
C PHE A 49 -16.95 -2.91 20.35
N THR A 50 -17.02 -2.43 19.09
CA THR A 50 -18.28 -2.39 18.33
C THR A 50 -18.83 -3.78 18.03
N CYS A 51 -17.95 -4.76 17.79
CA CYS A 51 -18.33 -6.17 17.62
C CYS A 51 -19.00 -6.74 18.89
N VAL A 52 -18.42 -6.51 20.07
CA VAL A 52 -19.01 -6.93 21.35
C VAL A 52 -20.36 -6.26 21.56
N CYS A 53 -20.49 -4.96 21.31
CA CYS A 53 -21.76 -4.24 21.41
C CYS A 53 -22.83 -4.80 20.46
N TYR A 54 -22.44 -5.16 19.23
CA TYR A 54 -23.34 -5.74 18.23
C TYR A 54 -23.81 -7.13 18.63
N VAL A 55 -22.88 -8.04 18.98
CA VAL A 55 -23.18 -9.44 19.35
C VAL A 55 -24.03 -9.52 20.63
N THR A 56 -23.78 -8.61 21.60
CA THR A 56 -24.59 -8.56 22.85
C THR A 56 -25.93 -7.83 22.67
N GLY A 57 -26.21 -7.26 21.49
CA GLY A 57 -27.45 -6.52 21.21
C GLY A 57 -27.56 -5.17 21.93
N VAL A 58 -26.48 -4.65 22.53
CA VAL A 58 -26.46 -3.40 23.28
C VAL A 58 -26.56 -2.20 22.34
N ALA A 59 -25.69 -2.15 21.31
CA ALA A 59 -25.66 -1.04 20.37
C ALA A 59 -25.13 -1.49 18.99
N GLU A 60 -25.65 -0.84 17.94
CA GLU A 60 -25.15 -0.90 16.58
C GLU A 60 -24.73 0.52 16.17
N PHE A 61 -23.49 0.66 15.68
CA PHE A 61 -22.93 1.94 15.26
C PHE A 61 -23.01 2.10 13.75
N ALA A 62 -23.50 3.26 13.30
CA ALA A 62 -23.49 3.68 11.91
C ALA A 62 -22.68 4.98 11.77
N PHE A 63 -21.77 5.02 10.81
CA PHE A 63 -20.83 6.11 10.58
C PHE A 63 -21.10 6.77 9.24
N ASP A 64 -20.90 8.09 9.16
CA ASP A 64 -20.95 8.84 7.90
C ASP A 64 -19.64 8.65 7.11
N ASP A 65 -19.74 8.41 5.81
CA ASP A 65 -18.61 8.08 4.94
C ASP A 65 -18.10 9.25 4.10
N ILE A 66 -18.76 10.43 4.11
CA ILE A 66 -18.44 11.56 3.24
C ILE A 66 -16.97 12.00 3.40
N LEU A 67 -16.53 12.27 4.63
CA LEU A 67 -15.15 12.70 4.87
C LEU A 67 -14.12 11.59 4.64
N LYS A 68 -14.51 10.34 4.82
CA LYS A 68 -13.68 9.17 4.47
C LYS A 68 -13.38 9.15 2.97
N GLU A 69 -14.39 9.35 2.13
CA GLU A 69 -14.22 9.40 0.68
C GLU A 69 -13.34 10.59 0.24
N VAL A 70 -13.56 11.79 0.80
CA VAL A 70 -12.73 12.96 0.50
C VAL A 70 -11.27 12.71 0.84
N CYS A 71 -10.98 12.21 2.03
CA CYS A 71 -9.61 11.89 2.46
C CYS A 71 -8.98 10.80 1.59
N MET A 72 -9.75 9.78 1.21
CA MET A 72 -9.30 8.72 0.31
C MET A 72 -8.92 9.26 -1.07
N VAL A 73 -9.79 10.05 -1.70
CA VAL A 73 -9.51 10.64 -3.02
C VAL A 73 -8.30 11.56 -2.96
N MET A 74 -8.17 12.39 -1.91
CA MET A 74 -7.02 13.27 -1.72
C MET A 74 -5.71 12.49 -1.55
N PHE A 75 -5.72 11.40 -0.79
CA PHE A 75 -4.57 10.49 -0.65
C PHE A 75 -4.17 9.89 -2.01
N PHE A 76 -5.09 9.27 -2.75
CA PHE A 76 -4.77 8.67 -4.05
C PHE A 76 -4.37 9.71 -5.10
N THR A 77 -4.88 10.93 -5.00
CA THR A 77 -4.40 12.05 -5.82
C THR A 77 -2.93 12.35 -5.54
N SER A 78 -2.51 12.35 -4.27
CA SER A 78 -1.10 12.53 -3.92
C SER A 78 -0.22 11.39 -4.45
N VAL A 79 -0.71 10.15 -4.43
CA VAL A 79 -0.04 8.99 -5.06
C VAL A 79 0.11 9.21 -6.57
N GLY A 80 -0.90 9.76 -7.24
CA GLY A 80 -0.81 10.11 -8.67
C GLY A 80 0.31 11.11 -8.98
N PHE A 81 0.49 12.12 -8.14
CA PHE A 81 1.60 13.08 -8.27
C PHE A 81 2.99 12.45 -8.09
N GLN A 82 3.10 11.30 -7.43
CA GLN A 82 4.37 10.59 -7.29
C GLN A 82 4.84 9.94 -8.61
N ALA A 83 3.92 9.60 -9.53
CA ALA A 83 4.22 8.94 -10.79
C ALA A 83 4.96 9.86 -11.78
N ASN A 84 6.27 9.99 -11.63
CA ASN A 84 7.15 10.85 -12.40
C ASN A 84 7.99 10.06 -13.43
N LEU A 85 7.69 10.24 -14.72
CA LEU A 85 8.41 9.58 -15.80
C LEU A 85 9.86 10.04 -15.97
N LYS A 86 10.20 11.27 -15.55
CA LYS A 86 11.58 11.78 -15.58
C LYS A 86 12.45 11.04 -14.57
N VAL A 87 11.94 10.82 -13.36
CA VAL A 87 12.60 10.01 -12.32
C VAL A 87 12.75 8.57 -12.79
N LEU A 88 11.72 7.99 -13.42
CA LEU A 88 11.80 6.65 -13.97
C LEU A 88 12.90 6.50 -15.03
N LYS A 89 13.05 7.50 -15.91
CA LYS A 89 14.11 7.51 -16.93
C LYS A 89 15.50 7.70 -16.34
N SER A 90 15.67 8.55 -15.31
CA SER A 90 16.96 8.80 -14.67
C SER A 90 17.50 7.58 -13.91
N GLY A 91 16.62 6.72 -13.38
CA GLY A 91 17.01 5.48 -12.70
C GLY A 91 17.57 4.37 -13.60
N GLY A 92 17.64 4.63 -14.91
CA GLY A 92 18.30 3.77 -15.89
C GLY A 92 17.64 2.41 -16.11
N ARG A 93 18.39 1.48 -16.72
CA ARG A 93 17.88 0.15 -17.10
C ARG A 93 17.43 -0.69 -15.90
N ALA A 94 18.16 -0.61 -14.78
CA ALA A 94 17.84 -1.41 -13.59
C ALA A 94 16.46 -1.07 -13.02
N MET A 95 16.11 0.23 -13.00
CA MET A 95 14.79 0.69 -12.52
C MET A 95 13.65 0.23 -13.42
N ILE A 96 13.82 0.30 -14.74
CA ILE A 96 12.80 -0.15 -15.71
C ILE A 96 12.59 -1.67 -15.59
N VAL A 97 13.68 -2.43 -15.46
CA VAL A 97 13.62 -3.90 -15.27
C VAL A 97 12.92 -4.22 -13.96
N PHE A 98 13.29 -3.55 -12.87
CA PHE A 98 12.68 -3.79 -11.57
C PHE A 98 11.19 -3.39 -11.55
N LEU A 99 10.82 -2.28 -12.19
CA LEU A 99 9.41 -1.91 -12.37
C LEU A 99 8.63 -3.00 -13.11
N GLY A 100 9.20 -3.56 -14.18
CA GLY A 100 8.62 -4.69 -14.90
C GLY A 100 8.41 -5.91 -14.01
N VAL A 101 9.40 -6.24 -13.17
CA VAL A 101 9.30 -7.32 -12.17
C VAL A 101 8.16 -7.04 -11.18
N VAL A 102 8.00 -5.80 -10.72
CA VAL A 102 6.92 -5.43 -9.78
C VAL A 102 5.54 -5.51 -10.45
N ILE A 103 5.40 -5.09 -11.71
CA ILE A 103 4.14 -5.25 -12.46
C ILE A 103 3.77 -6.75 -12.57
N VAL A 104 4.73 -7.60 -12.92
CA VAL A 104 4.50 -9.05 -12.98
C VAL A 104 4.14 -9.62 -11.62
N LEU A 105 4.75 -9.15 -10.52
CA LEU A 105 4.38 -9.52 -9.15
C LEU A 105 2.90 -9.21 -8.88
N ILE A 106 2.47 -7.96 -9.11
CA ILE A 106 1.10 -7.48 -8.88
C ILE A 106 0.08 -8.34 -9.64
N VAL A 107 0.32 -8.55 -10.94
CA VAL A 107 -0.56 -9.36 -11.79
C VAL A 107 -0.60 -10.81 -11.32
N SER A 108 0.55 -11.40 -11.03
CA SER A 108 0.65 -12.80 -10.59
C SER A 108 0.00 -13.03 -9.22
N GLN A 109 0.12 -12.09 -8.27
CA GLN A 109 -0.57 -12.16 -6.97
C GLN A 109 -2.09 -12.26 -7.15
N ASN A 110 -2.67 -11.48 -8.06
CA ASN A 110 -4.11 -11.53 -8.32
C ASN A 110 -4.51 -12.84 -9.00
N PHE A 111 -3.74 -13.32 -9.97
CA PHE A 111 -4.02 -14.65 -10.58
C PHE A 111 -3.93 -15.79 -9.57
N VAL A 112 -2.93 -15.78 -8.68
CA VAL A 112 -2.78 -16.79 -7.63
C VAL A 112 -3.96 -16.70 -6.66
N ALA A 113 -4.36 -15.49 -6.24
CA ALA A 113 -5.48 -15.26 -5.33
C ALA A 113 -6.79 -15.79 -5.93
N VAL A 114 -7.10 -15.42 -7.17
CA VAL A 114 -8.29 -15.86 -7.90
C VAL A 114 -8.27 -17.36 -8.15
N GLY A 115 -7.12 -17.91 -8.57
CA GLY A 115 -6.95 -19.33 -8.80
C GLY A 115 -7.19 -20.17 -7.56
N LEU A 116 -6.59 -19.78 -6.44
CA LEU A 116 -6.78 -20.45 -5.15
C LEU A 116 -8.24 -20.33 -4.64
N ALA A 117 -8.87 -19.15 -4.80
CA ALA A 117 -10.27 -18.97 -4.43
C ALA A 117 -11.19 -19.94 -5.21
N LYS A 118 -11.01 -20.02 -6.52
CA LYS A 118 -11.76 -20.98 -7.38
C LYS A 118 -11.52 -22.44 -6.97
N LEU A 119 -10.29 -22.81 -6.61
CA LEU A 119 -9.96 -24.16 -6.12
C LEU A 119 -10.65 -24.49 -4.79
N LEU A 120 -10.84 -23.48 -3.93
CA LEU A 120 -11.56 -23.63 -2.66
C LEU A 120 -13.09 -23.52 -2.82
N GLY A 121 -13.62 -23.33 -4.01
CA GLY A 121 -15.05 -23.13 -4.27
C GLY A 121 -15.59 -21.79 -3.72
N VAL A 122 -14.70 -20.79 -3.55
CA VAL A 122 -15.04 -19.45 -3.06
C VAL A 122 -15.07 -18.49 -4.24
N ASP A 123 -15.86 -17.42 -4.13
CA ASP A 123 -15.94 -16.39 -5.14
C ASP A 123 -14.55 -15.82 -5.50
N ALA A 124 -14.30 -15.60 -6.78
CA ALA A 124 -13.05 -15.08 -7.29
C ALA A 124 -12.69 -13.68 -6.72
N LEU A 125 -13.70 -12.83 -6.50
CA LEU A 125 -13.54 -11.51 -5.89
C LEU A 125 -13.12 -11.61 -4.41
N VAL A 126 -13.53 -12.66 -3.68
CA VAL A 126 -12.99 -12.96 -2.34
C VAL A 126 -11.50 -13.28 -2.43
N GLY A 127 -11.06 -13.95 -3.50
CA GLY A 127 -9.63 -14.14 -3.78
C GLY A 127 -8.89 -12.82 -3.85
N LEU A 128 -9.40 -11.82 -4.57
CA LEU A 128 -8.77 -10.49 -4.68
C LEU A 128 -8.58 -9.81 -3.33
N CYS A 129 -9.42 -10.10 -2.32
CA CYS A 129 -9.22 -9.61 -0.95
C CYS A 129 -7.90 -10.11 -0.31
N THR A 130 -7.23 -11.09 -0.92
CA THR A 130 -5.91 -11.60 -0.48
C THR A 130 -4.83 -11.44 -1.55
N GLY A 131 -5.16 -10.88 -2.70
CA GLY A 131 -4.26 -10.59 -3.82
C GLY A 131 -3.45 -9.32 -3.61
N SER A 132 -3.13 -8.63 -4.70
CA SER A 132 -2.32 -7.42 -4.65
C SER A 132 -3.00 -6.25 -3.94
N ILE A 133 -4.35 -6.30 -3.74
CA ILE A 133 -5.07 -5.28 -2.97
C ILE A 133 -4.43 -5.09 -1.60
N PRO A 134 -4.40 -6.11 -0.71
CA PRO A 134 -3.77 -5.98 0.60
C PRO A 134 -2.25 -6.20 0.58
N MET A 135 -1.72 -7.00 -0.36
CA MET A 135 -0.31 -7.41 -0.31
C MET A 135 0.63 -6.29 -0.74
N VAL A 136 0.49 -5.77 -1.96
CA VAL A 136 1.29 -4.63 -2.45
C VAL A 136 0.68 -3.31 -1.99
N GLY A 137 -0.64 -3.15 -2.10
CA GLY A 137 -1.32 -1.89 -1.77
C GLY A 137 -1.56 -1.66 -0.28
N GLY A 138 -1.36 -2.67 0.56
CA GLY A 138 -1.48 -2.55 2.01
C GLY A 138 -2.86 -2.09 2.49
N HIS A 139 -2.92 -1.45 3.66
CA HIS A 139 -4.17 -0.99 4.26
C HIS A 139 -4.86 0.14 3.48
N GLY A 140 -4.08 0.98 2.79
CA GLY A 140 -4.63 2.08 1.98
C GLY A 140 -5.50 1.55 0.85
N THR A 141 -4.94 0.67 0.04
CA THR A 141 -5.65 0.04 -1.09
C THR A 141 -6.75 -0.91 -0.58
N ALA A 142 -6.51 -1.65 0.52
CA ALA A 142 -7.52 -2.49 1.15
C ALA A 142 -8.76 -1.68 1.57
N GLY A 143 -8.56 -0.52 2.21
CA GLY A 143 -9.64 0.37 2.63
C GLY A 143 -10.39 1.00 1.47
N ALA A 144 -9.71 1.24 0.34
CA ALA A 144 -10.32 1.85 -0.85
C ALA A 144 -11.09 0.84 -1.71
N PHE A 145 -10.50 -0.33 -1.98
CA PHE A 145 -11.11 -1.35 -2.82
C PHE A 145 -12.06 -2.29 -2.06
N GLY A 146 -11.93 -2.40 -0.73
CA GLY A 146 -12.83 -3.19 0.08
C GLY A 146 -14.31 -2.81 -0.12
N PRO A 147 -14.71 -1.54 0.05
CA PRO A 147 -16.08 -1.07 -0.24
C PRO A 147 -16.49 -1.33 -1.69
N VAL A 148 -15.59 -1.15 -2.68
CA VAL A 148 -15.88 -1.45 -4.08
C VAL A 148 -16.25 -2.92 -4.27
N LEU A 149 -15.51 -3.85 -3.64
CA LEU A 149 -15.85 -5.28 -3.68
C LEU A 149 -17.15 -5.59 -2.94
N GLU A 150 -17.50 -4.82 -1.90
CA GLU A 150 -18.80 -4.93 -1.22
C GLU A 150 -19.95 -4.51 -2.13
N ASP A 151 -19.78 -3.46 -2.97
CA ASP A 151 -20.74 -3.06 -3.99
C ASP A 151 -20.93 -4.14 -5.07
N PHE A 152 -19.91 -4.95 -5.34
CA PHE A 152 -20.00 -6.15 -6.18
C PHE A 152 -20.60 -7.38 -5.45
N GLY A 153 -21.09 -7.22 -4.21
CA GLY A 153 -21.81 -8.24 -3.46
C GLY A 153 -20.95 -9.08 -2.51
N ILE A 154 -19.67 -8.78 -2.34
CA ILE A 154 -18.78 -9.51 -1.43
C ILE A 154 -18.89 -8.93 -0.01
N GLN A 155 -19.83 -9.46 0.78
CA GLN A 155 -20.01 -9.02 2.15
C GLN A 155 -18.74 -9.14 2.99
N GLY A 156 -18.38 -8.05 3.70
CA GLY A 156 -17.21 -7.98 4.57
C GLY A 156 -15.87 -7.92 3.84
N ALA A 157 -15.85 -7.58 2.54
CA ALA A 157 -14.62 -7.46 1.77
C ALA A 157 -13.63 -6.47 2.38
N THR A 158 -14.10 -5.35 2.90
CA THR A 158 -13.25 -4.35 3.60
C THR A 158 -12.53 -4.98 4.79
N THR A 159 -13.25 -5.78 5.58
CA THR A 159 -12.69 -6.48 6.76
C THR A 159 -11.70 -7.56 6.34
N LEU A 160 -12.03 -8.34 5.29
CA LEU A 160 -11.13 -9.37 4.73
C LEU A 160 -9.82 -8.76 4.19
N CYS A 161 -9.92 -7.72 3.35
CA CYS A 161 -8.76 -7.02 2.80
C CYS A 161 -7.87 -6.43 3.90
N THR A 162 -8.47 -5.84 4.94
CA THR A 162 -7.74 -5.24 6.07
C THR A 162 -7.02 -6.28 6.91
N ALA A 163 -7.68 -7.41 7.20
CA ALA A 163 -7.07 -8.53 7.91
C ALA A 163 -5.90 -9.12 7.09
N ALA A 164 -6.09 -9.27 5.78
CA ALA A 164 -5.05 -9.73 4.87
C ALA A 164 -3.85 -8.75 4.81
N ALA A 165 -4.09 -7.43 4.78
CA ALA A 165 -3.05 -6.42 4.82
C ALA A 165 -2.24 -6.46 6.13
N THR A 166 -2.91 -6.65 7.27
CA THR A 166 -2.24 -6.81 8.57
C THR A 166 -1.36 -8.06 8.59
N TYR A 167 -1.89 -9.19 8.10
CA TYR A 167 -1.10 -10.41 7.94
C TYR A 167 0.10 -10.18 7.02
N GLY A 168 -0.10 -9.51 5.89
CA GLY A 168 0.95 -9.21 4.93
C GLY A 168 2.11 -8.41 5.53
N LEU A 169 1.82 -7.36 6.33
CA LEU A 169 2.84 -6.59 7.05
C LEU A 169 3.71 -7.48 7.94
N ILE A 170 3.08 -8.39 8.70
CA ILE A 170 3.80 -9.29 9.61
C ILE A 170 4.64 -10.28 8.80
N ALA A 171 4.03 -10.98 7.84
CA ALA A 171 4.69 -11.98 7.02
C ALA A 171 5.84 -11.39 6.20
N GLY A 172 5.62 -10.23 5.54
CA GLY A 172 6.62 -9.52 4.76
C GLY A 172 7.84 -9.10 5.58
N SER A 173 7.61 -8.62 6.82
CA SER A 173 8.71 -8.26 7.74
C SER A 173 9.49 -9.50 8.22
N MET A 174 8.80 -10.63 8.40
CA MET A 174 9.45 -11.85 8.89
C MET A 174 10.25 -12.59 7.81
N MET A 175 9.86 -12.47 6.54
CA MET A 175 10.48 -13.21 5.44
C MET A 175 11.75 -12.56 4.89
N GLY A 176 11.80 -11.23 4.80
CA GLY A 176 12.83 -10.53 4.05
C GLY A 176 14.23 -10.82 4.53
N GLY A 177 14.47 -10.68 5.83
CA GLY A 177 15.78 -10.97 6.45
C GLY A 177 16.26 -12.41 6.24
N PRO A 178 15.48 -13.43 6.62
CA PRO A 178 15.84 -14.83 6.43
C PRO A 178 16.10 -15.22 4.97
N ILE A 179 15.28 -14.76 4.01
CA ILE A 179 15.45 -15.09 2.59
C ILE A 179 16.69 -14.40 2.02
N GLY A 180 16.89 -13.10 2.32
CA GLY A 180 18.09 -12.37 1.90
C GLY A 180 19.36 -13.02 2.45
N LYS A 181 19.37 -13.35 3.76
CA LYS A 181 20.48 -14.08 4.39
C LYS A 181 20.74 -15.43 3.71
N MET A 182 19.72 -16.23 3.48
CA MET A 182 19.82 -17.54 2.82
C MET A 182 20.48 -17.42 1.44
N LEU A 183 20.10 -16.43 0.65
CA LEU A 183 20.66 -16.21 -0.69
C LEU A 183 22.13 -15.79 -0.61
N ILE A 184 22.47 -14.88 0.30
CA ILE A 184 23.85 -14.40 0.49
C ILE A 184 24.79 -15.55 0.90
N GLU A 185 24.39 -16.35 1.90
CA GLU A 185 25.20 -17.44 2.42
C GLU A 185 25.29 -18.61 1.43
N ARG A 186 24.17 -19.00 0.80
CA ARG A 186 24.13 -20.13 -0.14
C ARG A 186 24.95 -19.89 -1.41
N HIS A 187 24.98 -18.66 -1.91
CA HIS A 187 25.69 -18.30 -3.16
C HIS A 187 27.03 -17.60 -2.89
N ASN A 188 27.45 -17.47 -1.64
CA ASN A 188 28.70 -16.80 -1.25
C ASN A 188 28.85 -15.39 -1.83
N LEU A 189 27.77 -14.59 -1.79
CA LEU A 189 27.66 -13.32 -2.52
C LEU A 189 28.53 -12.20 -1.93
N LEU A 190 29.09 -12.35 -0.73
CA LEU A 190 29.99 -11.34 -0.14
C LEU A 190 31.26 -11.12 -0.98
N ALA A 191 31.66 -12.10 -1.78
CA ALA A 191 32.76 -11.97 -2.72
C ALA A 191 32.44 -11.03 -3.90
N THR A 192 31.17 -10.71 -4.13
CA THR A 192 30.70 -9.85 -5.23
C THR A 192 30.40 -8.42 -4.78
N VAL A 193 30.60 -8.10 -3.50
CA VAL A 193 30.39 -6.75 -2.97
C VAL A 193 31.41 -5.80 -3.58
N VAL A 194 30.93 -4.80 -4.33
CA VAL A 194 31.75 -3.69 -4.81
C VAL A 194 31.69 -2.62 -3.71
N PRO A 195 32.83 -2.09 -3.23
CA PRO A 195 32.82 -0.97 -2.30
C PRO A 195 32.20 0.23 -3.01
N GLU A 196 31.01 0.63 -2.60
CA GLU A 196 30.32 1.82 -3.10
C GLU A 196 30.56 2.99 -2.13
N ASP A 197 30.63 4.20 -2.68
CA ASP A 197 30.82 5.42 -1.90
C ASP A 197 29.48 5.81 -1.23
N ASP A 198 29.43 5.70 0.10
CA ASP A 198 28.24 6.02 0.91
C ASP A 198 27.78 7.50 0.81
N SER A 199 28.60 8.36 0.19
CA SER A 199 28.28 9.79 0.05
C SER A 199 26.99 10.05 -0.76
N LEU A 200 26.58 9.13 -1.65
CA LEU A 200 25.39 9.26 -2.48
C LEU A 200 24.09 9.06 -1.69
N LEU A 201 24.11 8.29 -0.61
CA LEU A 201 22.93 8.06 0.25
C LEU A 201 22.61 9.27 1.13
N VAL A 202 23.62 10.05 1.51
CA VAL A 202 23.49 11.21 2.40
C VAL A 202 22.92 12.43 1.67
N GLU A 203 23.14 12.55 0.35
CA GLU A 203 22.69 13.72 -0.43
C GLU A 203 21.20 13.73 -0.74
N GLU A 204 20.52 12.57 -0.84
CA GLU A 204 19.08 12.50 -1.12
C GLU A 204 18.20 12.78 0.11
N GLU A 205 18.63 12.42 1.31
CA GLU A 205 17.88 12.71 2.54
C GLU A 205 17.88 14.20 2.93
N MET A 206 18.86 15.00 2.50
CA MET A 206 19.04 16.39 2.93
C MET A 206 18.34 17.45 2.07
N LYS A 207 17.60 17.11 1.01
CA LYS A 207 17.20 18.10 -0.03
C LYS A 207 15.72 18.50 -0.11
N HIS A 208 14.90 18.30 0.92
CA HIS A 208 13.56 18.90 0.91
C HIS A 208 13.34 19.79 2.13
N GLU A 209 13.80 21.05 2.06
CA GLU A 209 13.31 22.12 2.93
C GLU A 209 11.82 22.31 2.65
N ARG A 210 10.98 21.95 3.66
CA ARG A 210 9.55 22.18 3.61
C ARG A 210 9.28 23.64 3.90
N HIS A 211 8.62 24.32 2.98
CA HIS A 211 8.24 25.71 3.15
C HIS A 211 6.78 25.82 3.57
N THR A 212 6.52 26.25 4.79
CA THR A 212 5.15 26.44 5.33
C THR A 212 4.26 27.29 4.42
N THR A 213 4.86 28.23 3.67
CA THR A 213 4.16 29.09 2.70
C THR A 213 3.64 28.38 1.46
N MET A 214 4.11 27.15 1.16
CA MET A 214 3.74 26.40 -0.03
C MET A 214 2.58 25.42 0.16
N TYR A 215 2.16 25.13 1.40
CA TYR A 215 1.02 24.25 1.68
C TYR A 215 -0.29 24.69 1.03
N PRO A 216 -0.66 25.99 0.98
CA PRO A 216 -1.84 26.41 0.25
C PRO A 216 -1.78 26.07 -1.24
N ALA A 217 -0.63 26.33 -1.89
CA ALA A 217 -0.44 26.00 -3.29
C ALA A 217 -0.51 24.50 -3.57
N ALA A 218 0.13 23.66 -2.73
CA ALA A 218 0.05 22.21 -2.79
C ALA A 218 -1.39 21.70 -2.61
N SER A 219 -2.14 22.27 -1.65
CA SER A 219 -3.56 21.94 -1.44
C SER A 219 -4.40 22.27 -2.66
N PHE A 220 -4.17 23.43 -3.30
CA PHE A 220 -4.90 23.81 -4.51
C PHE A 220 -4.56 22.87 -5.67
N GLN A 221 -3.31 22.44 -5.81
CA GLN A 221 -2.91 21.45 -6.82
C GLN A 221 -3.65 20.12 -6.63
N LEU A 222 -3.74 19.62 -5.40
CA LEU A 222 -4.49 18.42 -5.07
C LEU A 222 -5.99 18.57 -5.40
N ILE A 223 -6.61 19.65 -4.95
CA ILE A 223 -8.05 19.90 -5.15
C ILE A 223 -8.39 20.02 -6.65
N VAL A 224 -7.56 20.73 -7.43
CA VAL A 224 -7.76 20.85 -8.88
C VAL A 224 -7.60 19.49 -9.56
N ALA A 225 -6.59 18.70 -9.20
CA ALA A 225 -6.39 17.36 -9.72
C ALA A 225 -7.55 16.42 -9.38
N MET A 226 -8.11 16.51 -8.16
CA MET A 226 -9.32 15.79 -7.77
C MET A 226 -10.51 16.16 -8.66
N GLY A 227 -10.75 17.46 -8.86
CA GLY A 227 -11.86 17.93 -9.70
C GLY A 227 -11.74 17.46 -11.15
N ILE A 228 -10.56 17.57 -11.76
CA ILE A 228 -10.28 17.04 -13.11
C ILE A 228 -10.48 15.52 -13.11
N GLY A 229 -10.03 14.83 -12.06
CA GLY A 229 -10.12 13.39 -11.92
C GLY A 229 -11.54 12.86 -11.88
N THR A 230 -12.47 13.57 -11.25
CA THR A 230 -13.89 13.16 -11.26
C THR A 230 -14.49 13.18 -12.68
N VAL A 231 -14.11 14.17 -13.48
CA VAL A 231 -14.51 14.23 -14.90
C VAL A 231 -13.87 13.07 -15.67
N LEU A 232 -12.59 12.80 -15.43
CA LEU A 232 -11.88 11.72 -16.09
C LEU A 232 -12.45 10.33 -15.71
N SER A 233 -12.79 10.09 -14.45
CA SER A 233 -13.47 8.86 -14.03
C SER A 233 -14.79 8.65 -14.75
N ARG A 234 -15.61 9.72 -14.92
CA ARG A 234 -16.86 9.64 -15.68
C ARG A 234 -16.63 9.32 -17.15
N LEU A 235 -15.60 9.90 -17.77
CA LEU A 235 -15.23 9.59 -19.17
C LEU A 235 -14.77 8.14 -19.31
N LEU A 236 -13.96 7.65 -18.37
CA LEU A 236 -13.52 6.25 -18.35
C LEU A 236 -14.68 5.28 -18.15
N SER A 237 -15.66 5.61 -17.33
CA SER A 237 -16.86 4.78 -17.12
C SER A 237 -17.74 4.64 -18.38
N LEU A 238 -17.59 5.53 -19.38
CA LEU A 238 -18.25 5.37 -20.69
C LEU A 238 -17.74 4.14 -21.47
N THR A 239 -16.60 3.57 -21.09
CA THR A 239 -16.08 2.32 -21.67
C THR A 239 -16.86 1.08 -21.23
N GLY A 240 -17.81 1.22 -20.31
CA GLY A 240 -18.56 0.11 -19.70
C GLY A 240 -17.86 -0.56 -18.53
N MET A 241 -16.66 -0.10 -18.16
CA MET A 241 -15.92 -0.56 -16.99
C MET A 241 -16.21 0.33 -15.77
N THR A 242 -16.22 -0.25 -14.59
CA THR A 242 -16.36 0.48 -13.32
C THR A 242 -15.03 1.07 -12.89
N PHE A 243 -14.94 2.39 -12.89
CA PHE A 243 -13.75 3.13 -12.41
C PHE A 243 -14.11 3.90 -11.14
N PRO A 244 -13.57 3.54 -9.97
CA PRO A 244 -13.69 4.36 -8.78
C PRO A 244 -13.17 5.79 -9.00
N ILE A 245 -13.77 6.78 -8.33
CA ILE A 245 -13.46 8.20 -8.49
C ILE A 245 -11.98 8.52 -8.29
N TYR A 246 -11.34 7.87 -7.33
CA TYR A 246 -9.92 8.09 -7.02
C TYR A 246 -8.96 7.63 -8.14
N ILE A 247 -9.36 6.68 -9.01
CA ILE A 247 -8.55 6.28 -10.16
C ILE A 247 -8.39 7.43 -11.15
N GLY A 248 -9.48 8.13 -11.49
CA GLY A 248 -9.39 9.31 -12.34
C GLY A 248 -8.59 10.45 -11.71
N ALA A 249 -8.73 10.66 -10.40
CA ALA A 249 -7.97 11.68 -9.68
C ALA A 249 -6.46 11.36 -9.68
N MET A 250 -6.12 10.10 -9.49
CA MET A 250 -4.74 9.60 -9.56
C MET A 250 -4.13 9.77 -10.95
N ILE A 251 -4.87 9.43 -12.01
CA ILE A 251 -4.42 9.60 -13.41
C ILE A 251 -4.29 11.10 -13.74
N ALA A 252 -5.26 11.94 -13.35
CA ALA A 252 -5.19 13.39 -13.57
C ALA A 252 -3.95 14.00 -12.91
N ALA A 253 -3.65 13.63 -11.66
CA ALA A 253 -2.47 14.06 -10.93
C ALA A 253 -1.17 13.62 -11.63
N ALA A 254 -1.10 12.37 -12.10
CA ALA A 254 0.05 11.87 -12.87
C ALA A 254 0.26 12.65 -14.18
N ILE A 255 -0.81 13.00 -14.89
CA ILE A 255 -0.74 13.82 -16.09
C ILE A 255 -0.23 15.23 -15.74
N ILE A 256 -0.82 15.90 -14.74
CA ILE A 256 -0.41 17.24 -14.29
C ILE A 256 1.07 17.23 -13.89
N ARG A 257 1.53 16.25 -13.14
CA ARG A 257 2.93 16.09 -12.74
C ARG A 257 3.86 16.03 -13.94
N ASN A 258 3.58 15.14 -14.87
CA ASN A 258 4.47 14.91 -16.01
C ASN A 258 4.44 16.07 -17.02
N VAL A 259 3.26 16.67 -17.26
CA VAL A 259 3.15 17.87 -18.12
C VAL A 259 3.91 19.05 -17.50
N GLY A 260 3.81 19.26 -16.18
CA GLY A 260 4.55 20.32 -15.48
C GLY A 260 6.06 20.14 -15.58
N GLU A 261 6.55 18.92 -15.38
CA GLU A 261 7.99 18.59 -15.44
C GLU A 261 8.59 18.76 -16.86
N TYR A 262 7.84 18.41 -17.91
CA TYR A 262 8.31 18.56 -19.30
C TYR A 262 8.07 19.96 -19.86
N GLY A 263 7.03 20.66 -19.39
CA GLY A 263 6.66 22.00 -19.90
C GLY A 263 7.45 23.16 -19.28
N GLY A 264 8.13 22.96 -18.17
CA GLY A 264 9.02 23.94 -17.51
C GLY A 264 8.33 25.18 -16.92
N GLY A 265 6.99 25.25 -16.95
CA GLY A 265 6.22 26.43 -16.49
C GLY A 265 5.40 26.23 -15.21
N TYR A 266 5.41 25.02 -14.63
CA TYR A 266 4.57 24.69 -13.49
C TYR A 266 5.35 23.88 -12.43
N THR A 267 5.44 24.43 -11.24
CA THR A 267 6.14 23.77 -10.12
C THR A 267 5.16 22.93 -9.32
N VAL A 268 5.47 21.66 -9.09
CA VAL A 268 4.70 20.77 -8.23
C VAL A 268 5.41 20.66 -6.88
N TYR A 269 4.68 20.98 -5.81
CA TYR A 269 5.20 21.01 -4.43
C TYR A 269 5.10 19.63 -3.78
N MET A 270 5.97 18.69 -4.21
CA MET A 270 5.88 17.28 -3.84
C MET A 270 6.02 17.01 -2.34
N GLY A 271 6.87 17.74 -1.63
CA GLY A 271 7.05 17.60 -0.18
C GLY A 271 5.73 17.83 0.57
N GLU A 272 5.10 18.97 0.30
CA GLU A 272 3.85 19.39 0.90
C GLU A 272 2.66 18.54 0.44
N ILE A 273 2.64 18.11 -0.83
CA ILE A 273 1.64 17.17 -1.36
C ILE A 273 1.71 15.83 -0.62
N ASN A 274 2.91 15.30 -0.39
CA ASN A 274 3.10 14.04 0.34
C ASN A 274 2.68 14.17 1.81
N ASP A 275 2.97 15.29 2.46
CA ASP A 275 2.56 15.54 3.84
C ASP A 275 1.02 15.60 3.96
N ILE A 276 0.34 16.33 3.06
CA ILE A 276 -1.12 16.40 3.02
C ILE A 276 -1.71 15.00 2.73
N GLY A 277 -1.15 14.29 1.74
CA GLY A 277 -1.54 12.92 1.41
C GLY A 277 -1.40 11.97 2.59
N GLY A 278 -0.30 12.07 3.36
CA GLY A 278 -0.06 11.27 4.56
C GLY A 278 -1.05 11.55 5.70
N ILE A 279 -1.43 12.82 5.90
CA ILE A 279 -2.49 13.21 6.84
C ILE A 279 -3.82 12.61 6.39
N CYS A 280 -4.19 12.78 5.11
CA CYS A 280 -5.41 12.25 4.54
C CYS A 280 -5.46 10.72 4.61
N LEU A 281 -4.36 10.03 4.35
CA LEU A 281 -4.25 8.57 4.54
C LEU A 281 -4.53 8.17 5.99
N SER A 282 -3.95 8.87 6.95
CA SER A 282 -4.14 8.56 8.38
C SER A 282 -5.60 8.72 8.81
N LEU A 283 -6.27 9.79 8.36
CA LEU A 283 -7.68 10.06 8.64
C LEU A 283 -8.59 9.06 7.92
N PHE A 284 -8.34 8.81 6.64
CA PHE A 284 -9.06 7.83 5.84
C PHE A 284 -8.98 6.43 6.49
N LEU A 285 -7.77 5.97 6.83
CA LEU A 285 -7.59 4.69 7.49
C LEU A 285 -8.26 4.66 8.87
N GLY A 286 -8.18 5.74 9.64
CA GLY A 286 -8.88 5.86 10.94
C GLY A 286 -10.38 5.64 10.77
N MET A 287 -11.02 6.35 9.83
CA MET A 287 -12.45 6.20 9.55
C MET A 287 -12.79 4.83 8.97
N ALA A 288 -11.98 4.28 8.08
CA ALA A 288 -12.19 2.93 7.53
C ALA A 288 -12.06 1.84 8.59
N MET A 289 -11.15 2.00 9.56
CA MET A 289 -10.94 0.98 10.60
C MET A 289 -12.06 0.95 11.66
N ILE A 290 -12.66 2.09 12.00
CA ILE A 290 -13.77 2.12 12.97
C ILE A 290 -15.07 1.51 12.40
N THR A 291 -15.19 1.42 11.08
CA THR A 291 -16.36 0.82 10.39
C THR A 291 -16.25 -0.70 10.19
N LEU A 292 -15.15 -1.34 10.60
CA LEU A 292 -14.93 -2.77 10.40
C LEU A 292 -15.96 -3.63 11.17
N LYS A 293 -16.54 -4.59 10.45
CA LYS A 293 -17.54 -5.54 10.97
C LYS A 293 -16.88 -6.90 11.21
N LEU A 294 -16.17 -7.05 12.34
CA LEU A 294 -15.37 -8.25 12.62
C LEU A 294 -16.19 -9.54 12.69
N TRP A 295 -17.48 -9.47 13.00
CA TRP A 295 -18.37 -10.65 13.01
C TRP A 295 -18.52 -11.28 11.62
N GLN A 296 -18.31 -10.53 10.53
CA GLN A 296 -18.36 -11.04 9.17
C GLN A 296 -17.12 -11.85 8.77
N LEU A 297 -16.01 -11.68 9.51
CA LEU A 297 -14.76 -12.40 9.25
C LEU A 297 -14.81 -13.87 9.67
N ALA A 298 -15.59 -14.18 10.72
CA ALA A 298 -15.61 -15.52 11.32
C ALA A 298 -16.04 -16.60 10.33
N GLU A 299 -17.02 -16.31 9.47
CA GLU A 299 -17.55 -17.26 8.48
C GLU A 299 -16.54 -17.61 7.36
N ARG A 300 -15.55 -16.74 7.11
CA ARG A 300 -14.57 -16.89 6.03
C ARG A 300 -13.13 -17.11 6.52
N ALA A 301 -12.95 -17.39 7.81
CA ALA A 301 -11.62 -17.50 8.42
C ALA A 301 -10.76 -18.62 7.78
N LEU A 302 -11.34 -19.79 7.53
CA LEU A 302 -10.60 -20.92 6.97
C LEU A 302 -10.14 -20.68 5.53
N PRO A 303 -10.99 -20.25 4.57
CA PRO A 303 -10.54 -19.86 3.24
C PRO A 303 -9.47 -18.75 3.28
N LEU A 304 -9.64 -17.75 4.16
CA LEU A 304 -8.68 -16.66 4.29
C LEU A 304 -7.29 -17.16 4.67
N ILE A 305 -7.18 -18.06 5.64
CA ILE A 305 -5.88 -18.62 6.08
C ILE A 305 -5.20 -19.36 4.93
N VAL A 306 -5.93 -20.17 4.16
CA VAL A 306 -5.38 -20.92 3.03
C VAL A 306 -4.91 -19.98 1.91
N LEU A 307 -5.70 -18.96 1.59
CA LEU A 307 -5.36 -17.94 0.59
C LEU A 307 -4.10 -17.18 1.00
N LEU A 308 -3.99 -16.75 2.25
CA LEU A 308 -2.83 -16.03 2.77
C LEU A 308 -1.56 -16.90 2.82
N ALA A 309 -1.68 -18.17 3.20
CA ALA A 309 -0.58 -19.12 3.14
C ALA A 309 -0.11 -19.34 1.69
N GLY A 310 -1.05 -19.44 0.74
CA GLY A 310 -0.75 -19.53 -0.69
C GLY A 310 -0.02 -18.29 -1.22
N GLN A 311 -0.44 -17.09 -0.83
CA GLN A 311 0.25 -15.85 -1.18
C GLN A 311 1.66 -15.78 -0.60
N THR A 312 1.84 -16.24 0.64
CA THR A 312 3.17 -16.29 1.27
C THR A 312 4.10 -17.24 0.53
N LEU A 313 3.63 -18.45 0.21
CA LEU A 313 4.40 -19.41 -0.55
C LEU A 313 4.74 -18.87 -1.96
N PHE A 314 3.75 -18.29 -2.65
CA PHE A 314 3.97 -17.63 -3.94
C PHE A 314 5.04 -16.54 -3.84
N MET A 315 4.98 -15.68 -2.82
CA MET A 315 5.94 -14.60 -2.64
C MET A 315 7.36 -15.13 -2.44
N ILE A 316 7.55 -16.14 -1.59
CA ILE A 316 8.85 -16.80 -1.39
C ILE A 316 9.41 -17.32 -2.72
N LEU A 317 8.60 -18.06 -3.49
CA LEU A 317 9.00 -18.56 -4.79
C LEU A 317 9.32 -17.45 -5.78
N TYR A 318 8.47 -16.41 -5.82
CA TYR A 318 8.65 -15.28 -6.74
C TYR A 318 9.94 -14.52 -6.49
N VAL A 319 10.25 -14.17 -5.24
CA VAL A 319 11.46 -13.40 -4.96
C VAL A 319 12.74 -14.21 -5.20
N VAL A 320 12.73 -15.50 -4.92
CA VAL A 320 13.89 -16.37 -5.12
C VAL A 320 14.08 -16.73 -6.61
N LEU A 321 12.99 -17.07 -7.32
CA LEU A 321 13.09 -17.56 -8.69
C LEU A 321 13.04 -16.44 -9.74
N VAL A 322 12.36 -15.33 -9.47
CA VAL A 322 12.19 -14.25 -10.45
C VAL A 322 13.05 -13.05 -10.06
N VAL A 323 12.82 -12.44 -8.90
CA VAL A 323 13.51 -11.20 -8.51
C VAL A 323 15.02 -11.41 -8.46
N PHE A 324 15.49 -12.41 -7.72
CA PHE A 324 16.92 -12.69 -7.57
C PHE A 324 17.61 -12.95 -8.92
N ASN A 325 16.97 -13.75 -9.80
CA ASN A 325 17.57 -14.10 -11.08
C ASN A 325 17.59 -12.94 -12.09
N ILE A 326 16.55 -12.10 -12.10
CA ILE A 326 16.45 -10.96 -13.05
C ILE A 326 17.33 -9.80 -12.60
N MET A 327 17.46 -9.58 -11.27
CA MET A 327 18.20 -8.44 -10.73
C MET A 327 19.72 -8.62 -10.70
N GLY A 328 20.27 -9.79 -11.10
CA GLY A 328 21.70 -9.96 -11.32
C GLY A 328 22.36 -11.10 -10.55
N ARG A 329 21.68 -11.77 -9.61
CA ARG A 329 22.21 -12.85 -8.76
C ARG A 329 23.44 -12.45 -7.95
N ASP A 330 23.57 -11.17 -7.66
CA ASP A 330 24.64 -10.58 -6.87
C ASP A 330 24.16 -10.22 -5.46
N TYR A 331 25.03 -9.59 -4.66
CA TYR A 331 24.69 -9.13 -3.33
C TYR A 331 23.53 -8.13 -3.34
N ASP A 332 23.55 -7.17 -4.27
CA ASP A 332 22.48 -6.19 -4.41
C ASP A 332 21.14 -6.85 -4.71
N ALA A 333 21.13 -7.87 -5.59
CA ALA A 333 19.92 -8.62 -5.88
C ALA A 333 19.36 -9.32 -4.63
N ALA A 334 20.20 -9.82 -3.72
CA ALA A 334 19.75 -10.41 -2.47
C ALA A 334 19.15 -9.37 -1.50
N VAL A 335 19.71 -8.16 -1.46
CA VAL A 335 19.15 -7.04 -0.69
C VAL A 335 17.82 -6.58 -1.30
N ILE A 336 17.73 -6.47 -2.64
CA ILE A 336 16.48 -6.15 -3.36
C ILE A 336 15.41 -7.21 -3.09
N VAL A 337 15.75 -8.49 -3.05
CA VAL A 337 14.83 -9.58 -2.66
C VAL A 337 14.29 -9.35 -1.26
N SER A 338 15.15 -9.02 -0.29
CA SER A 338 14.75 -8.72 1.08
C SER A 338 13.78 -7.54 1.14
N GLY A 339 14.06 -6.46 0.43
CA GLY A 339 13.17 -5.30 0.32
C GLY A 339 11.85 -5.64 -0.38
N THR A 340 11.92 -6.44 -1.46
CA THR A 340 10.72 -6.84 -2.21
C THR A 340 9.75 -7.67 -1.34
N CYS A 341 10.24 -8.53 -0.44
CA CYS A 341 9.39 -9.21 0.55
C CYS A 341 8.61 -8.21 1.40
N GLY A 342 9.25 -7.11 1.80
CA GLY A 342 8.65 -6.10 2.66
C GLY A 342 7.52 -5.34 1.98
N PHE A 343 7.75 -4.73 0.80
CA PHE A 343 6.69 -3.96 0.13
C PHE A 343 5.71 -4.83 -0.66
N GLY A 344 6.15 -5.98 -1.15
CA GLY A 344 5.31 -6.89 -1.94
C GLY A 344 4.30 -7.69 -1.11
N MET A 345 4.43 -7.67 0.22
CA MET A 345 3.44 -8.22 1.15
C MET A 345 3.06 -7.25 2.28
N GLY A 346 3.48 -6.01 2.22
CA GLY A 346 3.23 -5.12 3.35
C GLY A 346 3.24 -3.65 2.99
N ALA A 347 4.42 -3.03 3.16
CA ALA A 347 4.59 -1.61 2.92
C ALA A 347 6.07 -1.26 2.72
N THR A 348 6.34 -0.09 2.12
CA THR A 348 7.70 0.42 1.91
C THR A 348 8.53 0.53 3.21
N PRO A 349 8.00 0.95 4.38
CA PRO A 349 8.77 0.91 5.63
C PRO A 349 9.27 -0.48 6.01
N ASN A 350 8.48 -1.53 5.75
CA ASN A 350 8.91 -2.92 6.01
C ASN A 350 10.04 -3.33 5.05
N ALA A 351 9.98 -2.87 3.80
CA ALA A 351 11.06 -3.09 2.84
C ALA A 351 12.37 -2.46 3.32
N MET A 352 12.31 -1.21 3.79
CA MET A 352 13.47 -0.50 4.33
C MET A 352 14.06 -1.21 5.55
N ALA A 353 13.21 -1.62 6.50
CA ALA A 353 13.64 -2.34 7.70
C ALA A 353 14.30 -3.70 7.36
N ASN A 354 13.75 -4.42 6.38
CA ASN A 354 14.31 -5.69 5.91
C ASN A 354 15.68 -5.49 5.26
N MET A 355 15.82 -4.48 4.38
CA MET A 355 17.10 -4.16 3.74
C MET A 355 18.14 -3.72 4.77
N GLN A 356 17.75 -2.84 5.70
CA GLN A 356 18.65 -2.37 6.75
C GLN A 356 19.18 -3.53 7.58
N ALA A 357 18.33 -4.48 8.00
CA ALA A 357 18.74 -5.65 8.76
C ALA A 357 19.80 -6.52 8.03
N ILE A 358 19.76 -6.57 6.71
CA ILE A 358 20.78 -7.25 5.89
C ILE A 358 22.04 -6.37 5.79
N CYS A 359 21.87 -5.08 5.48
CA CYS A 359 23.01 -4.16 5.29
C CYS A 359 23.80 -3.94 6.56
N ASP A 360 23.15 -3.83 7.72
CA ASP A 360 23.82 -3.72 9.04
C ASP A 360 24.66 -4.95 9.37
N LYS A 361 24.24 -6.11 8.87
CA LYS A 361 24.96 -7.37 9.15
C LYS A 361 26.11 -7.63 8.17
N TYR A 362 26.00 -7.21 6.91
CA TYR A 362 26.93 -7.59 5.85
C TYR A 362 27.61 -6.38 5.21
N SER A 363 26.91 -5.64 4.33
CA SER A 363 27.43 -4.47 3.62
C SER A 363 26.28 -3.59 3.10
N PRO A 364 26.46 -2.27 2.96
CA PRO A 364 25.51 -1.40 2.30
C PRO A 364 25.24 -1.80 0.83
N SER A 365 24.04 -1.48 0.32
CA SER A 365 23.66 -1.66 -1.08
C SER A 365 22.96 -0.40 -1.58
N VAL A 366 23.71 0.55 -2.15
CA VAL A 366 23.17 1.80 -2.69
C VAL A 366 22.11 1.53 -3.75
N LYS A 367 22.33 0.54 -4.62
CA LYS A 367 21.40 0.14 -5.68
C LYS A 367 20.04 -0.30 -5.12
N ALA A 368 20.01 -1.10 -4.03
CA ALA A 368 18.75 -1.53 -3.41
C ALA A 368 18.01 -0.35 -2.77
N TYR A 369 18.74 0.51 -2.05
CA TYR A 369 18.16 1.70 -1.40
C TYR A 369 17.64 2.75 -2.39
N LEU A 370 18.14 2.78 -3.62
CA LEU A 370 17.58 3.60 -4.69
C LEU A 370 16.36 2.95 -5.35
N LEU A 371 16.44 1.66 -5.69
CA LEU A 371 15.39 1.00 -6.47
C LEU A 371 14.12 0.73 -5.68
N ILE A 372 14.23 0.23 -4.46
CA ILE A 372 13.08 -0.21 -3.65
C ILE A 372 12.16 0.95 -3.28
N PRO A 373 12.62 2.08 -2.72
CA PRO A 373 11.74 3.20 -2.40
C PRO A 373 11.13 3.82 -3.65
N LEU A 374 11.93 4.05 -4.70
CA LEU A 374 11.46 4.70 -5.92
C LEU A 374 10.38 3.88 -6.64
N VAL A 375 10.59 2.57 -6.79
CA VAL A 375 9.59 1.71 -7.45
C VAL A 375 8.44 1.38 -6.51
N GLY A 376 8.73 1.03 -5.25
CA GLY A 376 7.74 0.58 -4.28
C GLY A 376 6.79 1.69 -3.82
N SER A 377 7.26 2.95 -3.67
CA SER A 377 6.42 4.05 -3.23
C SER A 377 5.87 4.91 -4.37
N LEU A 378 6.65 5.13 -5.45
CA LEU A 378 6.23 6.05 -6.51
C LEU A 378 5.35 5.39 -7.58
N PHE A 379 5.60 4.13 -7.90
CA PHE A 379 4.95 3.47 -9.03
C PHE A 379 4.08 2.27 -8.65
N ALA A 380 4.44 1.52 -7.61
CA ALA A 380 3.74 0.29 -7.28
C ALA A 380 2.26 0.54 -6.92
N ASP A 381 1.96 1.51 -6.08
CA ASP A 381 0.58 1.83 -5.68
C ASP A 381 -0.26 2.34 -6.86
N PHE A 382 0.34 3.16 -7.71
CA PHE A 382 -0.31 3.65 -8.93
C PHE A 382 -0.68 2.50 -9.88
N LEU A 383 0.30 1.66 -10.21
CA LEU A 383 0.11 0.53 -11.14
C LEU A 383 -0.79 -0.54 -10.53
N ASN A 384 -0.66 -0.79 -9.24
CA ASN A 384 -1.50 -1.74 -8.52
C ASN A 384 -2.97 -1.37 -8.61
N SER A 385 -3.31 -0.11 -8.37
CA SER A 385 -4.69 0.38 -8.46
C SER A 385 -5.27 0.20 -9.86
N LEU A 386 -4.49 0.44 -10.91
CA LEU A 386 -4.91 0.21 -12.30
C LEU A 386 -5.14 -1.29 -12.59
N VAL A 387 -4.20 -2.15 -12.18
CA VAL A 387 -4.30 -3.60 -12.37
C VAL A 387 -5.52 -4.16 -11.63
N ILE A 388 -5.72 -3.77 -10.37
CA ILE A 388 -6.89 -4.21 -9.59
C ILE A 388 -8.19 -3.82 -10.28
N THR A 389 -8.29 -2.59 -10.78
CA THR A 389 -9.48 -2.11 -11.50
C THR A 389 -9.77 -2.98 -12.72
N VAL A 390 -8.74 -3.37 -13.49
CA VAL A 390 -8.90 -4.31 -14.60
C VAL A 390 -9.41 -5.66 -14.10
N PHE A 391 -8.78 -6.24 -13.07
CA PHE A 391 -9.21 -7.54 -12.53
C PHE A 391 -10.66 -7.55 -12.07
N ILE A 392 -11.10 -6.54 -11.33
CA ILE A 392 -12.50 -6.44 -10.83
C ILE A 392 -13.51 -6.41 -11.99
N ASN A 393 -13.16 -5.79 -13.11
CA ASN A 393 -14.07 -5.67 -14.26
C ASN A 393 -14.11 -6.90 -15.18
N PHE A 394 -13.09 -7.78 -15.12
CA PHE A 394 -12.97 -8.93 -16.03
C PHE A 394 -13.11 -10.31 -15.35
N ILE A 395 -13.29 -10.36 -14.04
CA ILE A 395 -13.49 -11.59 -13.26
C ILE A 395 -14.93 -11.73 -12.79
#